data_40063764eb4a2b6c0a0a71785390c75b
#
_entry.id   40063764eb4a2b6c0a0a71785390c75b
#
_cell.length_a   1.000
_cell.length_b   1.000
_cell.length_c   1.000
_cell.angle_alpha   90.00
_cell.angle_beta   90.00
_cell.angle_gamma   90.00
#
_symmetry.space_group_name_H-M   'P 1'
#
loop_
_entity.id
_entity.type
_entity.pdbx_description
1 polymer ?
#
loop_
_entity_poly.entity_id
_entity_poly.type
_entity_poly.pdbx_seq_one_letter_code
_entity_poly.pdbx_strand_id
1 'polypeptide(L)'
;MPVYLFLIARFWSPMTFAAAGDGGLEAGMVNPGFHDKPAWFKESFLDIREDIAEAADEGRRVLLYFYQDGCPYCAKLLHDNFGNAQIARKTRDNFDVVAINMWGDRDVTGLAGDATSEKAFARGLRVQYTPTLLFLDEAGTVLLRVNGYLHPHRFEVGLDYVAGRMEQEMAFGDYLASVDPV
;
A
#
# COMPACT_ATOMS: atom_id res chain seq x y z
N MET A 1 40.73 18.52 62.55
CA MET A 1 39.48 18.77 61.89
C MET A 1 39.50 18.00 60.54
N PRO A 2 38.80 16.89 60.35
CA PRO A 2 38.79 16.16 59.10
C PRO A 2 37.67 16.69 58.18
N VAL A 3 38.06 17.00 56.94
CA VAL A 3 37.16 17.43 55.85
C VAL A 3 36.56 16.19 55.23
N TYR A 4 35.21 16.02 55.33
CA TYR A 4 34.47 14.96 54.67
C TYR A 4 34.27 15.30 53.20
N LEU A 5 34.88 14.50 52.35
CA LEU A 5 34.67 14.55 50.87
C LEU A 5 33.43 13.73 50.51
N PHE A 6 32.32 14.37 50.14
CA PHE A 6 31.13 13.71 49.66
C PHE A 6 31.35 13.31 48.17
N LEU A 7 31.50 12.00 47.93
CA LEU A 7 31.46 11.39 46.60
C LEU A 7 29.99 11.24 46.16
N ILE A 8 29.57 12.10 45.22
CA ILE A 8 28.25 11.94 44.54
C ILE A 8 28.41 10.94 43.41
N ALA A 9 28.01 9.69 43.64
CA ALA A 9 27.90 8.70 42.60
C ALA A 9 26.70 9.04 41.71
N ARG A 10 26.94 9.48 40.47
CA ARG A 10 25.92 9.62 39.45
C ARG A 10 25.54 8.25 38.93
N PHE A 11 24.35 7.77 39.27
CA PHE A 11 23.71 6.62 38.64
C PHE A 11 23.30 7.00 37.23
N TRP A 12 24.06 6.55 36.25
CA TRP A 12 23.69 6.61 34.86
C TRP A 12 22.90 5.32 34.53
N SER A 13 21.58 5.41 34.54
CA SER A 13 20.73 4.33 34.03
C SER A 13 20.80 4.30 32.51
N PRO A 14 21.16 3.19 31.88
CA PRO A 14 21.05 3.09 30.44
C PRO A 14 19.55 3.06 30.06
N MET A 15 19.12 4.04 29.27
CA MET A 15 17.85 3.96 28.56
C MET A 15 17.96 2.84 27.51
N THR A 16 17.36 1.71 27.80
CA THR A 16 17.10 0.68 26.80
C THR A 16 16.05 1.22 25.83
N PHE A 17 16.49 1.63 24.64
CA PHE A 17 15.60 1.81 23.52
C PHE A 17 15.01 0.42 23.18
N ALA A 18 13.72 0.23 23.44
CA ALA A 18 13.00 -0.89 22.89
C ALA A 18 13.08 -0.78 21.37
N ALA A 19 13.62 -1.80 20.73
CA ALA A 19 13.57 -1.93 19.28
C ALA A 19 12.12 -1.84 18.84
N ALA A 20 11.82 -0.92 17.90
CA ALA A 20 10.53 -0.87 17.23
C ALA A 20 10.28 -2.26 16.64
N GLY A 21 9.21 -2.91 17.11
CA GLY A 21 8.78 -4.19 16.58
C GLY A 21 8.61 -4.06 15.08
N ASP A 22 9.17 -5.03 14.38
CA ASP A 22 8.96 -5.25 12.95
C ASP A 22 7.43 -5.32 12.74
N GLY A 23 6.89 -4.38 11.93
CA GLY A 23 5.47 -4.05 11.84
C GLY A 23 4.56 -5.16 11.27
N GLY A 24 4.70 -6.37 11.77
CA GLY A 24 3.77 -7.47 11.55
C GLY A 24 2.52 -7.27 12.41
N LEU A 25 1.35 -7.32 11.80
CA LEU A 25 0.07 -7.34 12.51
C LEU A 25 -0.02 -8.62 13.35
N GLU A 26 -0.14 -8.51 14.67
CA GLU A 26 -0.38 -9.67 15.54
C GLU A 26 -1.75 -10.29 15.25
N ALA A 27 -1.77 -11.62 15.12
CA ALA A 27 -3.00 -12.37 14.93
C ALA A 27 -3.90 -12.19 16.15
N GLY A 28 -5.06 -11.54 15.98
CA GLY A 28 -6.07 -11.35 17.02
C GLY A 28 -6.46 -9.90 17.32
N MET A 29 -5.75 -8.90 16.80
CA MET A 29 -6.06 -7.48 17.02
C MET A 29 -6.85 -6.83 15.87
N VAL A 30 -7.59 -7.60 15.10
CA VAL A 30 -8.42 -7.03 14.04
C VAL A 30 -9.74 -6.59 14.66
N ASN A 31 -9.87 -5.28 14.96
CA ASN A 31 -11.19 -4.68 15.06
C ASN A 31 -11.88 -4.89 13.71
N PRO A 32 -12.99 -5.64 13.62
CA PRO A 32 -13.63 -5.96 12.33
C PRO A 32 -14.11 -4.73 11.55
N GLY A 33 -14.00 -3.53 12.12
CA GLY A 33 -14.35 -2.26 11.47
C GLY A 33 -13.18 -1.41 11.00
N PHE A 34 -11.95 -1.68 11.44
CA PHE A 34 -10.80 -0.84 11.09
C PHE A 34 -9.60 -1.70 10.69
N HIS A 35 -9.04 -1.44 9.54
CA HIS A 35 -7.81 -2.10 9.07
C HIS A 35 -6.68 -1.09 9.09
N ASP A 36 -5.68 -1.33 9.95
CA ASP A 36 -4.46 -0.54 9.92
C ASP A 36 -3.74 -0.81 8.59
N LYS A 37 -3.62 0.24 7.80
CA LYS A 37 -2.83 0.19 6.57
C LYS A 37 -1.35 0.19 6.94
N PRO A 38 -0.50 -0.51 6.18
CA PRO A 38 0.94 -0.43 6.38
C PRO A 38 1.42 1.03 6.41
N ALA A 39 2.27 1.38 7.37
CA ALA A 39 2.78 2.74 7.54
C ALA A 39 3.59 3.24 6.33
N TRP A 40 4.01 2.33 5.44
CA TRP A 40 4.74 2.67 4.22
C TRP A 40 3.83 2.99 3.02
N PHE A 41 2.49 2.89 3.17
CA PHE A 41 1.60 3.41 2.14
C PHE A 41 1.77 4.92 2.02
N LYS A 42 1.62 5.44 0.81
CA LYS A 42 1.77 6.88 0.57
C LYS A 42 0.71 7.66 1.36
N GLU A 43 1.16 8.62 2.14
CA GLU A 43 0.30 9.65 2.71
C GLU A 43 -0.03 10.67 1.61
N SER A 44 -1.13 10.45 0.92
CA SER A 44 -1.58 11.28 -0.19
C SER A 44 -2.65 12.27 0.26
N PHE A 45 -2.61 13.49 -0.28
CA PHE A 45 -3.71 14.45 -0.23
C PHE A 45 -4.81 14.14 -1.26
N LEU A 46 -4.67 13.02 -1.99
CA LEU A 46 -5.58 12.52 -3.02
C LEU A 46 -5.71 13.44 -4.25
N ASP A 47 -4.68 14.18 -4.59
CA ASP A 47 -4.47 14.63 -5.97
C ASP A 47 -3.77 13.50 -6.73
N ILE A 48 -4.57 12.70 -7.44
CA ILE A 48 -4.06 11.49 -8.09
C ILE A 48 -3.07 11.79 -9.20
N ARG A 49 -3.17 12.97 -9.85
CA ARG A 49 -2.21 13.39 -10.89
C ARG A 49 -0.87 13.78 -10.29
N GLU A 50 -0.91 14.46 -9.13
CA GLU A 50 0.30 14.80 -8.37
C GLU A 50 0.97 13.51 -7.87
N ASP A 51 0.20 12.58 -7.29
CA ASP A 51 0.71 11.27 -6.86
C ASP A 51 1.39 10.50 -8.00
N ILE A 52 0.80 10.53 -9.22
CA ILE A 52 1.38 9.89 -10.40
C ILE A 52 2.67 10.58 -10.83
N ALA A 53 2.71 11.92 -10.85
CA ALA A 53 3.89 12.67 -11.22
C ALA A 53 5.05 12.44 -10.24
N GLU A 54 4.77 12.49 -8.93
CA GLU A 54 5.76 12.21 -7.89
C GLU A 54 6.31 10.79 -7.98
N ALA A 55 5.44 9.79 -8.17
CA ALA A 55 5.88 8.40 -8.35
C ALA A 55 6.76 8.23 -9.60
N ALA A 56 6.37 8.87 -10.71
CA ALA A 56 7.12 8.82 -11.97
C ALA A 56 8.50 9.46 -11.85
N ASP A 57 8.62 10.59 -11.15
CA ASP A 57 9.90 11.27 -10.88
C ASP A 57 10.90 10.39 -10.12
N GLU A 58 10.39 9.47 -9.31
CA GLU A 58 11.17 8.47 -8.57
C GLU A 58 11.29 7.11 -9.30
N GLY A 59 10.82 7.03 -10.54
CA GLY A 59 10.84 5.82 -11.36
C GLY A 59 9.84 4.76 -10.94
N ARG A 60 8.87 5.12 -10.08
CA ARG A 60 7.79 4.26 -9.60
C ARG A 60 6.47 4.55 -10.33
N ARG A 61 5.48 3.73 -10.06
CA ARG A 61 4.11 3.87 -10.54
C ARG A 61 3.13 3.94 -9.38
N VAL A 62 1.90 4.38 -9.62
CA VAL A 62 0.86 4.42 -8.58
C VAL A 62 0.06 3.12 -8.59
N LEU A 63 -0.15 2.59 -7.38
CA LEU A 63 -1.08 1.51 -7.10
C LEU A 63 -2.23 2.05 -6.26
N LEU A 64 -3.41 2.23 -6.83
CA LEU A 64 -4.61 2.59 -6.09
C LEU A 64 -5.18 1.36 -5.39
N TYR A 65 -5.29 1.42 -4.08
CA TYR A 65 -5.92 0.40 -3.24
C TYR A 65 -7.27 0.89 -2.74
N PHE A 66 -8.35 0.36 -3.32
CA PHE A 66 -9.71 0.64 -2.87
C PHE A 66 -10.13 -0.34 -1.79
N TYR A 67 -10.55 0.20 -0.65
CA TYR A 67 -10.99 -0.54 0.51
C TYR A 67 -12.32 -0.01 1.04
N GLN A 68 -12.90 -0.72 1.99
CA GLN A 68 -13.98 -0.24 2.86
C GLN A 68 -13.76 -0.76 4.28
N ASP A 69 -14.33 -0.07 5.26
CA ASP A 69 -14.27 -0.50 6.64
C ASP A 69 -15.05 -1.82 6.82
N GLY A 70 -14.56 -2.70 7.69
CA GLY A 70 -15.17 -4.00 7.95
C GLY A 70 -14.99 -5.04 6.83
N CYS A 71 -14.14 -4.79 5.84
CA CYS A 71 -13.91 -5.70 4.72
C CYS A 71 -12.94 -6.84 5.09
N PRO A 72 -13.38 -8.09 5.25
CA PRO A 72 -12.50 -9.19 5.67
C PRO A 72 -11.44 -9.53 4.61
N TYR A 73 -11.77 -9.39 3.32
CA TYR A 73 -10.81 -9.62 2.23
C TYR A 73 -9.78 -8.51 2.11
N CYS A 74 -10.11 -7.28 2.54
CA CYS A 74 -9.13 -6.21 2.66
C CYS A 74 -8.12 -6.51 3.77
N ALA A 75 -8.59 -6.94 4.96
CA ALA A 75 -7.72 -7.39 6.03
C ALA A 75 -6.81 -8.54 5.58
N LYS A 76 -7.39 -9.52 4.86
CA LYS A 76 -6.63 -10.65 4.32
C LYS A 76 -5.57 -10.22 3.32
N LEU A 77 -5.87 -9.28 2.41
CA LEU A 77 -4.90 -8.72 1.48
C LEU A 77 -3.75 -8.02 2.22
N LEU A 78 -4.08 -7.19 3.20
CA LEU A 78 -3.07 -6.48 4.00
C LEU A 78 -2.16 -7.46 4.74
N HIS A 79 -2.74 -8.49 5.36
CA HIS A 79 -1.99 -9.49 6.11
C HIS A 79 -1.13 -10.40 5.21
N ASP A 80 -1.75 -11.06 4.22
CA ASP A 80 -1.08 -12.12 3.45
C ASP A 80 -0.10 -11.56 2.40
N ASN A 81 -0.47 -10.42 1.78
CA ASN A 81 0.30 -9.84 0.68
C ASN A 81 1.21 -8.73 1.18
N PHE A 82 0.65 -7.64 1.70
CA PHE A 82 1.43 -6.49 2.16
C PHE A 82 2.14 -6.73 3.50
N GLY A 83 1.70 -7.74 4.29
CA GLY A 83 2.42 -8.24 5.46
C GLY A 83 3.60 -9.16 5.12
N ASN A 84 3.66 -9.70 3.88
CA ASN A 84 4.80 -10.47 3.42
C ASN A 84 5.98 -9.56 3.10
N ALA A 85 7.11 -9.74 3.78
CA ALA A 85 8.27 -8.85 3.67
C ALA A 85 8.84 -8.74 2.25
N GLN A 86 8.80 -9.82 1.45
CA GLN A 86 9.28 -9.83 0.08
C GLN A 86 8.34 -9.03 -0.83
N ILE A 87 7.04 -9.29 -0.75
CA ILE A 87 6.01 -8.58 -1.52
C ILE A 87 5.98 -7.10 -1.13
N ALA A 88 6.00 -6.80 0.17
CA ALA A 88 6.03 -5.42 0.67
C ALA A 88 7.23 -4.63 0.14
N ARG A 89 8.43 -5.25 0.14
CA ARG A 89 9.64 -4.64 -0.43
C ARG A 89 9.48 -4.40 -1.93
N LYS A 90 9.12 -5.43 -2.70
CA LYS A 90 8.88 -5.32 -4.14
C LYS A 90 7.85 -4.24 -4.47
N THR A 91 6.76 -4.15 -3.69
CA THR A 91 5.75 -3.11 -3.86
C THR A 91 6.34 -1.73 -3.63
N ARG A 92 7.02 -1.48 -2.51
CA ARG A 92 7.63 -0.18 -2.20
C ARG A 92 8.69 0.27 -3.19
N ASP A 93 9.46 -0.68 -3.71
CA ASP A 93 10.55 -0.39 -4.65
C ASP A 93 9.99 0.07 -6.01
N ASN A 94 8.75 -0.29 -6.36
CA ASN A 94 8.18 -0.06 -7.69
C ASN A 94 6.88 0.77 -7.67
N PHE A 95 6.21 0.91 -6.53
CA PHE A 95 4.89 1.53 -6.47
C PHE A 95 4.72 2.43 -5.24
N ASP A 96 4.07 3.56 -5.46
CA ASP A 96 3.41 4.34 -4.42
C ASP A 96 1.98 3.82 -4.25
N VAL A 97 1.67 3.29 -3.07
CA VAL A 97 0.34 2.74 -2.78
C VAL A 97 -0.53 3.81 -2.16
N VAL A 98 -1.56 4.23 -2.86
CA VAL A 98 -2.55 5.21 -2.40
C VAL A 98 -3.84 4.50 -2.01
N ALA A 99 -4.24 4.63 -0.74
CA ALA A 99 -5.43 3.99 -0.21
C ALA A 99 -6.66 4.89 -0.26
N ILE A 100 -7.74 4.41 -0.85
CA ILE A 100 -8.99 5.13 -1.08
C ILE A 100 -10.15 4.33 -0.49
N ASN A 101 -10.92 4.94 0.41
CA ASN A 101 -12.15 4.34 0.90
C ASN A 101 -13.25 4.48 -0.16
N MET A 102 -13.75 3.36 -0.69
CA MET A 102 -14.79 3.41 -1.74
C MET A 102 -16.12 4.05 -1.29
N TRP A 103 -16.29 4.28 0.00
CA TRP A 103 -17.44 4.97 0.62
C TRP A 103 -17.06 6.28 1.29
N GLY A 104 -15.78 6.70 1.17
CA GLY A 104 -15.26 7.88 1.83
C GLY A 104 -15.74 9.19 1.19
N ASP A 105 -15.64 10.25 2.00
CA ASP A 105 -16.06 11.60 1.61
C ASP A 105 -14.89 12.58 1.53
N ARG A 106 -13.62 12.12 1.64
CA ARG A 106 -12.47 13.00 1.44
C ARG A 106 -12.48 13.53 0.02
N ASP A 107 -12.02 14.77 -0.13
CA ASP A 107 -11.84 15.38 -1.46
C ASP A 107 -10.76 14.63 -2.25
N VAL A 108 -11.00 14.44 -3.53
CA VAL A 108 -10.10 13.79 -4.49
C VAL A 108 -10.02 14.66 -5.72
N THR A 109 -8.81 14.93 -6.20
CA THR A 109 -8.58 15.41 -7.57
C THR A 109 -8.37 14.18 -8.45
N GLY A 110 -9.32 13.91 -9.33
CA GLY A 110 -9.33 12.72 -10.19
C GLY A 110 -8.28 12.75 -11.29
N LEU A 111 -8.22 11.68 -12.08
CA LEU A 111 -7.25 11.51 -13.18
C LEU A 111 -7.36 12.62 -14.26
N ALA A 112 -8.55 13.15 -14.49
CA ALA A 112 -8.79 14.26 -15.41
C ALA A 112 -8.60 15.64 -14.76
N GLY A 113 -8.29 15.70 -13.45
CA GLY A 113 -8.17 16.94 -12.69
C GLY A 113 -9.49 17.48 -12.15
N ASP A 114 -10.54 16.70 -12.23
CA ASP A 114 -11.85 17.01 -11.67
C ASP A 114 -11.85 16.84 -10.15
N ALA A 115 -12.45 17.81 -9.46
CA ALA A 115 -12.68 17.71 -8.03
C ALA A 115 -13.88 16.79 -7.77
N THR A 116 -13.69 15.81 -6.90
CA THR A 116 -14.69 14.80 -6.59
C THR A 116 -14.50 14.27 -5.14
N SER A 117 -15.30 13.30 -4.70
CA SER A 117 -15.05 12.58 -3.44
C SER A 117 -14.52 11.18 -3.69
N GLU A 118 -13.90 10.57 -2.68
CA GLU A 118 -13.42 9.17 -2.76
C GLU A 118 -14.49 8.23 -3.33
N LYS A 119 -15.72 8.34 -2.82
CA LYS A 119 -16.87 7.54 -3.27
C LYS A 119 -17.24 7.79 -4.73
N ALA A 120 -17.24 9.04 -5.18
CA ALA A 120 -17.57 9.37 -6.56
C ALA A 120 -16.43 8.96 -7.50
N PHE A 121 -15.18 9.14 -7.08
CA PHE A 121 -13.99 8.67 -7.80
C PHE A 121 -13.99 7.15 -7.98
N ALA A 122 -14.21 6.39 -6.89
CA ALA A 122 -14.33 4.93 -6.94
C ALA A 122 -15.44 4.48 -7.91
N ARG A 123 -16.60 5.16 -7.87
CA ARG A 123 -17.71 4.89 -8.80
C ARG A 123 -17.33 5.20 -10.25
N GLY A 124 -16.67 6.32 -10.50
CA GLY A 124 -16.17 6.71 -11.83
C GLY A 124 -15.24 5.66 -12.42
N LEU A 125 -14.37 5.09 -11.58
CA LEU A 125 -13.48 3.98 -11.94
C LEU A 125 -14.16 2.60 -11.91
N ARG A 126 -15.49 2.53 -11.72
CA ARG A 126 -16.28 1.30 -11.68
C ARG A 126 -15.79 0.29 -10.63
N VAL A 127 -15.36 0.79 -9.47
CA VAL A 127 -15.04 -0.06 -8.32
C VAL A 127 -16.33 -0.54 -7.70
N GLN A 128 -16.55 -1.86 -7.71
CA GLN A 128 -17.78 -2.51 -7.21
C GLN A 128 -17.50 -3.45 -6.03
N TYR A 129 -16.24 -3.81 -5.83
CA TYR A 129 -15.80 -4.78 -4.83
C TYR A 129 -14.59 -4.25 -4.08
N THR A 130 -14.39 -4.73 -2.86
CA THR A 130 -13.17 -4.47 -2.10
C THR A 130 -12.55 -5.78 -1.61
N PRO A 131 -11.23 -5.87 -1.64
CA PRO A 131 -10.31 -4.89 -2.20
C PRO A 131 -10.40 -4.82 -3.72
N THR A 132 -10.14 -3.64 -4.30
CA THR A 132 -9.83 -3.51 -5.72
C THR A 132 -8.49 -2.79 -5.84
N LEU A 133 -7.63 -3.29 -6.70
CA LEU A 133 -6.32 -2.73 -6.97
C LEU A 133 -6.25 -2.27 -8.41
N LEU A 134 -5.83 -1.03 -8.64
CA LEU A 134 -5.59 -0.48 -9.97
C LEU A 134 -4.15 -0.04 -10.08
N PHE A 135 -3.42 -0.67 -10.97
CA PHE A 135 -2.06 -0.28 -11.32
C PHE A 135 -2.12 0.73 -12.48
N LEU A 136 -1.53 1.89 -12.26
CA LEU A 136 -1.54 2.97 -13.23
C LEU A 136 -0.17 3.13 -13.91
N ASP A 137 -0.19 3.55 -15.18
CA ASP A 137 1.01 4.05 -15.83
C ASP A 137 1.27 5.52 -15.47
N GLU A 138 2.32 6.09 -16.03
CA GLU A 138 2.76 7.47 -15.82
C GLU A 138 1.80 8.52 -16.43
N ALA A 139 0.84 8.08 -17.22
CA ALA A 139 -0.23 8.92 -17.79
C ALA A 139 -1.57 8.75 -17.04
N GLY A 140 -1.62 7.88 -16.02
CA GLY A 140 -2.84 7.57 -15.27
C GLY A 140 -3.74 6.53 -15.95
N THR A 141 -3.23 5.81 -16.97
CA THR A 141 -3.97 4.72 -17.60
C THR A 141 -3.93 3.48 -16.72
N VAL A 142 -5.04 2.80 -16.57
CA VAL A 142 -5.12 1.54 -15.83
C VAL A 142 -4.48 0.41 -16.65
N LEU A 143 -3.32 -0.08 -16.23
CA LEU A 143 -2.59 -1.18 -16.85
C LEU A 143 -3.09 -2.54 -16.42
N LEU A 144 -3.37 -2.67 -15.12
CA LEU A 144 -3.87 -3.91 -14.52
C LEU A 144 -4.92 -3.58 -13.47
N ARG A 145 -6.02 -4.33 -13.51
CA ARG A 145 -7.09 -4.29 -12.51
C ARG A 145 -7.21 -5.64 -11.83
N VAL A 146 -7.18 -5.64 -10.51
CA VAL A 146 -7.43 -6.80 -9.68
C VAL A 146 -8.69 -6.53 -8.85
N ASN A 147 -9.73 -7.33 -9.03
CA ASN A 147 -10.96 -7.25 -8.25
C ASN A 147 -10.99 -8.38 -7.21
N GLY A 148 -11.06 -8.01 -5.94
CA GLY A 148 -11.05 -8.95 -4.83
C GLY A 148 -9.64 -9.36 -4.39
N TYR A 149 -9.61 -10.34 -3.48
CA TYR A 149 -8.37 -10.88 -2.93
C TYR A 149 -7.66 -11.78 -3.95
N LEU A 150 -6.35 -11.61 -4.08
CA LEU A 150 -5.46 -12.56 -4.75
C LEU A 150 -4.52 -13.22 -3.75
N HIS A 151 -4.24 -14.50 -3.96
CA HIS A 151 -3.17 -15.18 -3.22
C HIS A 151 -1.80 -14.54 -3.48
N PRO A 152 -0.88 -14.54 -2.50
CA PRO A 152 0.43 -13.88 -2.59
C PRO A 152 1.18 -14.15 -3.88
N HIS A 153 1.28 -15.42 -4.31
CA HIS A 153 1.96 -15.78 -5.54
C HIS A 153 1.39 -15.05 -6.78
N ARG A 154 0.07 -15.08 -6.98
CA ARG A 154 -0.56 -14.41 -8.13
C ARG A 154 -0.52 -12.89 -8.03
N PHE A 155 -0.56 -12.37 -6.82
CA PHE A 155 -0.37 -10.94 -6.59
C PHE A 155 1.04 -10.51 -6.98
N GLU A 156 2.05 -11.30 -6.61
CA GLU A 156 3.44 -11.06 -6.97
C GLU A 156 3.66 -11.09 -8.49
N VAL A 157 3.03 -12.02 -9.21
CA VAL A 157 3.04 -12.03 -10.69
C VAL A 157 2.45 -10.74 -11.27
N GLY A 158 1.38 -10.20 -10.66
CA GLY A 158 0.81 -8.91 -11.07
C GLY A 158 1.77 -7.74 -10.84
N LEU A 159 2.49 -7.74 -9.70
CA LEU A 159 3.52 -6.75 -9.42
C LEU A 159 4.65 -6.83 -10.45
N ASP A 160 5.15 -8.03 -10.74
CA ASP A 160 6.24 -8.26 -11.69
C ASP A 160 5.86 -7.83 -13.11
N TYR A 161 4.62 -8.09 -13.51
CA TYR A 161 4.10 -7.67 -14.81
C TYR A 161 4.16 -6.14 -14.99
N VAL A 162 3.64 -5.40 -14.01
CA VAL A 162 3.58 -3.93 -14.10
C VAL A 162 4.95 -3.30 -13.82
N ALA A 163 5.70 -3.78 -12.82
CA ALA A 163 7.03 -3.27 -12.51
C ALA A 163 8.02 -3.52 -13.67
N GLY A 164 7.92 -4.69 -14.31
CA GLY A 164 8.75 -5.06 -15.47
C GLY A 164 8.31 -4.43 -16.79
N ARG A 165 7.23 -3.61 -16.80
CA ARG A 165 6.66 -2.99 -18.01
C ARG A 165 6.26 -4.00 -19.10
N MET A 166 5.86 -5.20 -18.68
CA MET A 166 5.51 -6.30 -19.59
C MET A 166 4.24 -5.99 -20.41
N GLU A 167 3.42 -5.02 -19.98
CA GLU A 167 2.26 -4.53 -20.75
C GLU A 167 2.64 -3.95 -22.12
N GLN A 168 3.91 -3.60 -22.31
CA GLN A 168 4.44 -3.14 -23.62
C GLN A 168 4.73 -4.31 -24.57
N GLU A 169 4.85 -5.51 -24.04
CA GLU A 169 5.24 -6.71 -24.81
C GLU A 169 4.06 -7.67 -25.01
N MET A 170 3.23 -7.87 -23.95
CA MET A 170 2.13 -8.82 -24.00
C MET A 170 1.00 -8.49 -23.02
N ALA A 171 -0.18 -9.05 -23.26
CA ALA A 171 -1.30 -8.94 -22.35
C ALA A 171 -1.05 -9.71 -21.03
N PHE A 172 -1.64 -9.24 -19.91
CA PHE A 172 -1.45 -9.88 -18.61
C PHE A 172 -1.82 -11.37 -18.59
N GLY A 173 -2.88 -11.77 -19.32
CA GLY A 173 -3.28 -13.18 -19.41
C GLY A 173 -2.20 -14.07 -20.03
N ASP A 174 -1.53 -13.59 -21.07
CA ASP A 174 -0.45 -14.33 -21.74
C ASP A 174 0.80 -14.38 -20.85
N TYR A 175 1.12 -13.27 -20.18
CA TYR A 175 2.19 -13.21 -19.20
C TYR A 175 1.95 -14.21 -18.06
N LEU A 176 0.75 -14.19 -17.47
CA LEU A 176 0.37 -15.11 -16.40
C LEU A 176 0.52 -16.57 -16.84
N ALA A 177 0.05 -16.91 -18.02
CA ALA A 177 0.17 -18.28 -18.56
C ALA A 177 1.63 -18.71 -18.79
N SER A 178 2.53 -17.76 -19.04
CA SER A 178 3.96 -18.03 -19.25
C SER A 178 4.73 -18.29 -17.96
N VAL A 179 4.31 -17.68 -16.83
CA VAL A 179 5.04 -17.76 -15.55
C VAL A 179 4.33 -18.61 -14.49
N ASP A 180 3.03 -18.82 -14.60
CA ASP A 180 2.19 -19.64 -13.71
C ASP A 180 1.23 -20.51 -14.53
N PRO A 181 1.77 -21.49 -15.32
CA PRO A 181 0.95 -22.39 -16.12
C PRO A 181 0.08 -23.25 -15.18
N VAL A 182 -1.22 -23.32 -15.46
CA VAL A 182 -2.21 -24.12 -14.72
C VAL A 182 -2.01 -25.62 -14.94
#